data_468f4e0af331f06b919def13b76eb6bb
#
_entry.id   468f4e0af331f06b919def13b76eb6bb
#
_cell.length_a   1.000
_cell.length_b   1.000
_cell.length_c   1.000
_cell.angle_alpha   90.00
_cell.angle_beta   90.00
_cell.angle_gamma   90.00
#
_symmetry.space_group_name_H-M   'P 1'
#
loop_
_entity.id
_entity.type
_entity.pdbx_description
1 polymer ?
#
loop_
_entity_poly.entity_id
_entity_poly.type
_entity_poly.pdbx_seq_one_letter_code
_entity_poly.pdbx_strand_id
1 'polypeptide(L)'
;MIRHALGLRLDSSRPVRDQIHEAARLGARGVVLEAIGDLSPLRLSETGRRELRHLLRTMELSLVALSLPTRRSFDTTDQLDDRIRRADLAFALAYELGTNLVLARVGQVPPEDDRERREAFTNAISSLGQRADHRGVRLALETGSEPGQRLKTFLDSLDMVSLAASIDPASLLRGGIDPVAASRELGTWVAHAYAGDATGSAGGAAPNPRGLGFPAGALDWEEYLGALEEIGYRGFLTVWPDPSEDPRVRFTTLALRFKRFG
;
A
#
# COMPACT_ATOMS: atom_id res chain seq x y z
N MET A 1 -11.27 13.79 -17.44
CA MET A 1 -10.11 13.37 -16.65
C MET A 1 -10.54 13.24 -15.20
N ILE A 2 -10.40 12.08 -14.60
CA ILE A 2 -10.85 11.81 -13.23
C ILE A 2 -9.78 12.35 -12.28
N ARG A 3 -10.19 13.22 -11.37
CA ARG A 3 -9.28 13.74 -10.34
C ARG A 3 -9.25 12.78 -9.17
N HIS A 4 -8.17 12.05 -9.02
CA HIS A 4 -7.94 11.25 -7.81
C HIS A 4 -7.72 12.16 -6.61
N ALA A 5 -8.38 11.86 -5.49
CA ALA A 5 -8.09 12.54 -4.24
C ALA A 5 -6.70 12.11 -3.71
N LEU A 6 -5.96 13.07 -3.16
CA LEU A 6 -4.65 12.77 -2.57
C LEU A 6 -4.79 12.32 -1.11
N GLY A 7 -4.14 11.21 -0.81
CA GLY A 7 -3.91 10.73 0.54
C GLY A 7 -2.45 10.91 0.95
N LEU A 8 -2.18 10.81 2.25
CA LEU A 8 -0.84 10.83 2.82
C LEU A 8 -0.64 9.59 3.71
N ARG A 9 0.42 8.83 3.49
CA ARG A 9 0.84 7.79 4.42
C ARG A 9 1.61 8.44 5.56
N LEU A 10 1.16 8.21 6.80
CA LEU A 10 1.75 8.78 7.99
C LEU A 10 2.92 7.92 8.49
N ASP A 11 3.91 8.58 9.05
CA ASP A 11 5.10 7.95 9.62
C ASP A 11 4.82 7.45 11.05
N SER A 12 5.00 6.17 11.28
CA SER A 12 4.77 5.54 12.58
C SER A 12 5.76 5.97 13.68
N SER A 13 6.86 6.62 13.32
CA SER A 13 7.85 7.15 14.26
C SER A 13 7.46 8.49 14.89
N ARG A 14 6.44 9.17 14.36
CA ARG A 14 5.97 10.49 14.79
C ARG A 14 4.58 10.41 15.45
N PRO A 15 4.22 11.35 16.36
CA PRO A 15 2.90 11.39 16.94
C PRO A 15 1.79 11.48 15.88
N VAL A 16 0.87 10.52 15.88
CA VAL A 16 -0.17 10.41 14.84
C VAL A 16 -1.11 11.61 14.79
N ARG A 17 -1.45 12.19 15.97
CA ARG A 17 -2.34 13.37 16.03
C ARG A 17 -1.76 14.57 15.28
N ASP A 18 -0.50 14.84 15.48
CA ASP A 18 0.19 15.99 14.85
C ASP A 18 0.23 15.82 13.34
N GLN A 19 0.50 14.60 12.87
CA GLN A 19 0.53 14.27 11.45
C GLN A 19 -0.86 14.33 10.80
N ILE A 20 -1.93 13.97 11.50
CA ILE A 20 -3.30 14.13 11.02
C ILE A 20 -3.64 15.61 10.81
N HIS A 21 -3.29 16.47 11.76
CA HIS A 21 -3.43 17.93 11.61
C HIS A 21 -2.57 18.48 10.47
N GLU A 22 -1.36 17.95 10.31
CA GLU A 22 -0.46 18.32 9.22
C GLU A 22 -1.04 17.92 7.86
N ALA A 23 -1.51 16.68 7.71
CA ALA A 23 -2.14 16.18 6.49
C ALA A 23 -3.35 17.04 6.07
N ALA A 24 -4.22 17.40 7.01
CA ALA A 24 -5.36 18.27 6.76
C ALA A 24 -4.90 19.67 6.27
N ARG A 25 -3.90 20.27 6.92
CA ARG A 25 -3.35 21.58 6.50
C ARG A 25 -2.70 21.55 5.13
N LEU A 26 -2.12 20.42 4.73
CA LEU A 26 -1.56 20.22 3.40
C LEU A 26 -2.63 20.03 2.31
N GLY A 27 -3.89 19.84 2.70
CA GLY A 27 -5.00 19.59 1.77
C GLY A 27 -5.15 18.13 1.37
N ALA A 28 -4.56 17.20 2.11
CA ALA A 28 -4.86 15.79 1.94
C ALA A 28 -6.36 15.53 2.20
N ARG A 29 -6.93 14.56 1.52
CA ARG A 29 -8.31 14.11 1.69
C ARG A 29 -8.41 12.76 2.38
N GLY A 30 -7.28 12.10 2.58
CA GLY A 30 -7.23 10.83 3.28
C GLY A 30 -5.85 10.54 3.83
N VAL A 31 -5.77 9.56 4.71
CA VAL A 31 -4.52 9.09 5.31
C VAL A 31 -4.45 7.57 5.28
N VAL A 32 -3.23 7.06 5.16
CA VAL A 32 -2.91 5.66 5.45
C VAL A 32 -2.16 5.62 6.78
N LEU A 33 -2.63 4.82 7.72
CA LEU A 33 -2.04 4.63 9.04
C LEU A 33 -1.34 3.27 9.11
N GLU A 34 -0.30 3.16 9.94
CA GLU A 34 0.36 1.88 10.19
C GLU A 34 -0.13 1.25 11.49
N ALA A 35 -0.49 -0.03 11.46
CA ALA A 35 -0.95 -0.80 12.62
C ALA A 35 0.19 -1.21 13.56
N ILE A 36 1.00 -0.22 14.01
CA ILE A 36 2.20 -0.43 14.84
C ILE A 36 2.28 0.61 15.96
N GLY A 37 3.12 0.38 16.95
CA GLY A 37 3.33 1.31 18.05
C GLY A 37 2.03 1.54 18.83
N ASP A 38 1.65 2.80 18.99
CA ASP A 38 0.41 3.19 19.69
C ASP A 38 -0.85 2.84 18.90
N LEU A 39 -0.75 2.68 17.57
CA LEU A 39 -1.83 2.21 16.71
C LEU A 39 -1.86 0.68 16.55
N SER A 40 -1.01 -0.05 17.28
CA SER A 40 -1.09 -1.51 17.28
C SER A 40 -2.46 -1.97 17.80
N PRO A 41 -3.10 -2.98 17.17
CA PRO A 41 -4.38 -3.52 17.58
C PRO A 41 -4.45 -3.95 19.07
N LEU A 42 -3.30 -4.36 19.63
CA LEU A 42 -3.18 -4.80 21.02
C LEU A 42 -3.02 -3.64 22.01
N ARG A 43 -2.65 -2.45 21.56
CA ARG A 43 -2.40 -1.28 22.43
C ARG A 43 -3.47 -0.21 22.32
N LEU A 44 -4.05 -0.03 21.14
CA LEU A 44 -5.06 0.98 20.90
C LEU A 44 -6.39 0.57 21.56
N SER A 45 -6.72 1.24 22.66
CA SER A 45 -7.95 1.00 23.41
C SER A 45 -9.19 1.39 22.60
N GLU A 46 -10.37 0.90 23.00
CA GLU A 46 -11.64 1.27 22.37
C GLU A 46 -11.89 2.79 22.41
N THR A 47 -11.52 3.45 23.51
CA THR A 47 -11.59 4.91 23.62
C THR A 47 -10.68 5.56 22.59
N GLY A 48 -9.43 5.09 22.47
CA GLY A 48 -8.48 5.58 21.47
C GLY A 48 -8.98 5.40 20.04
N ARG A 49 -9.63 4.28 19.73
CA ARG A 49 -10.26 4.05 18.40
C ARG A 49 -11.38 5.05 18.12
N ARG A 50 -12.24 5.32 19.11
CA ARG A 50 -13.31 6.33 18.99
C ARG A 50 -12.74 7.74 18.81
N GLU A 51 -11.73 8.11 19.59
CA GLU A 51 -11.07 9.43 19.48
C GLU A 51 -10.37 9.60 18.12
N LEU A 52 -9.69 8.58 17.64
CA LEU A 52 -9.02 8.63 16.32
C LEU A 52 -10.04 8.81 15.19
N ARG A 53 -11.14 8.05 15.22
CA ARG A 53 -12.24 8.22 14.25
C ARG A 53 -12.87 9.61 14.32
N HIS A 54 -13.04 10.14 15.53
CA HIS A 54 -13.57 11.49 15.72
C HIS A 54 -12.62 12.53 15.14
N LEU A 55 -11.31 12.42 15.43
CA LEU A 55 -10.30 13.33 14.91
C LEU A 55 -10.26 13.32 13.38
N LEU A 56 -10.25 12.15 12.75
CA LEU A 56 -10.26 12.04 11.30
C LEU A 56 -11.50 12.72 10.68
N ARG A 57 -12.68 12.51 11.27
CA ARG A 57 -13.92 13.17 10.82
C ARG A 57 -13.86 14.68 10.98
N THR A 58 -13.35 15.17 12.11
CA THR A 58 -13.22 16.61 12.39
C THR A 58 -12.24 17.28 11.41
N MET A 59 -11.21 16.54 10.98
CA MET A 59 -10.24 17.02 9.99
C MET A 59 -10.68 16.76 8.53
N GLU A 60 -11.88 16.22 8.31
CA GLU A 60 -12.41 15.85 6.99
C GLU A 60 -11.48 14.90 6.22
N LEU A 61 -10.81 14.00 6.94
CA LEU A 61 -9.90 13.00 6.39
C LEU A 61 -10.53 11.61 6.39
N SER A 62 -10.49 10.95 5.23
CA SER A 62 -10.84 9.54 5.14
C SER A 62 -9.67 8.67 5.62
N LEU A 63 -9.95 7.60 6.36
CA LEU A 63 -8.96 6.52 6.54
C LEU A 63 -8.96 5.67 5.27
N VAL A 64 -7.98 5.88 4.40
CA VAL A 64 -7.87 5.20 3.10
C VAL A 64 -7.60 3.72 3.31
N ALA A 65 -6.63 3.40 4.14
CA ALA A 65 -6.26 2.04 4.47
C ALA A 65 -5.49 1.98 5.79
N LEU A 66 -5.44 0.78 6.37
CA LEU A 66 -4.52 0.46 7.45
C LEU A 66 -3.37 -0.37 6.87
N SER A 67 -2.13 0.06 7.04
CA SER A 67 -0.96 -0.71 6.63
C SER A 67 -0.54 -1.67 7.73
N LEU A 68 -0.34 -2.93 7.36
CA LEU A 68 0.22 -3.97 8.22
C LEU A 68 1.72 -4.07 7.95
N PRO A 69 2.59 -3.55 8.82
CA PRO A 69 4.03 -3.69 8.62
C PRO A 69 4.45 -5.15 8.83
N THR A 70 5.05 -5.72 7.81
CA THR A 70 5.59 -7.07 7.84
C THR A 70 7.12 -7.04 7.69
N ARG A 71 7.83 -7.75 8.56
CA ARG A 71 9.29 -7.87 8.50
C ARG A 71 9.75 -9.08 7.71
N ARG A 72 8.88 -10.08 7.54
CA ARG A 72 9.14 -11.33 6.82
C ARG A 72 7.99 -11.62 5.89
N SER A 73 8.30 -12.18 4.74
CA SER A 73 7.29 -12.61 3.77
C SER A 73 6.47 -13.79 4.28
N PHE A 74 5.33 -14.05 3.65
CA PHE A 74 4.43 -15.15 4.04
C PHE A 74 4.75 -16.48 3.35
N ASP A 75 5.89 -16.58 2.68
CA ASP A 75 6.40 -17.79 2.03
C ASP A 75 7.28 -18.66 2.94
N THR A 76 7.42 -18.27 4.22
CA THR A 76 8.19 -19.02 5.22
C THR A 76 7.30 -19.45 6.36
N THR A 77 7.50 -20.67 6.86
CA THR A 77 6.70 -21.26 7.94
C THR A 77 7.08 -20.74 9.34
N ASP A 78 8.30 -20.19 9.49
CA ASP A 78 8.77 -19.68 10.78
C ASP A 78 7.84 -18.57 11.30
N GLN A 79 7.23 -18.83 12.48
CA GLN A 79 6.26 -17.92 13.14
C GLN A 79 5.08 -17.48 12.20
N LEU A 80 4.69 -18.30 11.23
CA LEU A 80 3.63 -17.96 10.29
C LEU A 80 2.29 -17.72 11.00
N ASP A 81 1.93 -18.57 11.95
CA ASP A 81 0.68 -18.45 12.71
C ASP A 81 0.61 -17.11 13.48
N ASP A 82 1.72 -16.67 14.06
CA ASP A 82 1.79 -15.36 14.71
C ASP A 82 1.60 -14.20 13.74
N ARG A 83 2.16 -14.29 12.54
CA ARG A 83 1.97 -13.27 11.49
C ARG A 83 0.51 -13.23 11.02
N ILE A 84 -0.10 -14.40 10.79
CA ILE A 84 -1.52 -14.51 10.42
C ILE A 84 -2.41 -13.95 11.54
N ARG A 85 -2.13 -14.29 12.80
CA ARG A 85 -2.89 -13.77 13.94
C ARG A 85 -2.78 -12.23 14.05
N ARG A 86 -1.60 -11.65 13.85
CA ARG A 86 -1.41 -10.19 13.84
C ARG A 86 -2.15 -9.53 12.68
N ALA A 87 -2.18 -10.17 11.52
CA ALA A 87 -2.97 -9.69 10.40
C ALA A 87 -4.47 -9.69 10.70
N ASP A 88 -5.01 -10.76 11.30
CA ASP A 88 -6.42 -10.82 11.70
C ASP A 88 -6.80 -9.71 12.70
N LEU A 89 -5.92 -9.42 13.66
CA LEU A 89 -6.13 -8.29 14.57
C LEU A 89 -6.10 -6.94 13.84
N ALA A 90 -5.26 -6.78 12.83
CA ALA A 90 -5.23 -5.56 12.02
C ALA A 90 -6.48 -5.44 11.13
N PHE A 91 -7.02 -6.54 10.61
CA PHE A 91 -8.29 -6.56 9.88
C PHE A 91 -9.45 -6.09 10.77
N ALA A 92 -9.54 -6.62 11.99
CA ALA A 92 -10.54 -6.18 12.97
C ALA A 92 -10.40 -4.67 13.27
N LEU A 93 -9.17 -4.19 13.50
CA LEU A 93 -8.91 -2.78 13.75
C LEU A 93 -9.27 -1.90 12.56
N ALA A 94 -8.97 -2.30 11.33
CA ALA A 94 -9.32 -1.57 10.12
C ALA A 94 -10.83 -1.36 10.04
N TYR A 95 -11.60 -2.42 10.20
CA TYR A 95 -13.06 -2.36 10.22
C TYR A 95 -13.59 -1.42 11.31
N GLU A 96 -13.06 -1.52 12.53
CA GLU A 96 -13.47 -0.67 13.65
C GLU A 96 -13.08 0.81 13.46
N LEU A 97 -11.98 1.09 12.77
CA LEU A 97 -11.58 2.45 12.44
C LEU A 97 -12.34 3.04 11.24
N GLY A 98 -13.10 2.20 10.51
CA GLY A 98 -13.97 2.63 9.42
C GLY A 98 -13.32 2.59 8.04
N THR A 99 -12.29 1.77 7.85
CA THR A 99 -11.78 1.40 6.53
C THR A 99 -11.99 -0.09 6.27
N ASN A 100 -12.22 -0.44 5.01
CA ASN A 100 -12.32 -1.83 4.57
C ASN A 100 -11.06 -2.29 3.82
N LEU A 101 -9.96 -1.57 3.90
CA LEU A 101 -8.74 -1.88 3.16
C LEU A 101 -7.53 -1.99 4.10
N VAL A 102 -6.82 -3.10 3.99
CA VAL A 102 -5.54 -3.33 4.68
C VAL A 102 -4.45 -3.58 3.64
N LEU A 103 -3.35 -2.85 3.72
CA LEU A 103 -2.20 -2.98 2.86
C LEU A 103 -1.13 -3.84 3.54
N ALA A 104 -0.54 -4.78 2.83
CA ALA A 104 0.56 -5.57 3.37
C ALA A 104 1.60 -5.96 2.32
N ARG A 105 2.87 -5.90 2.70
CA ARG A 105 3.96 -6.54 1.97
C ARG A 105 4.00 -8.01 2.34
N VAL A 106 3.52 -8.85 1.45
CA VAL A 106 3.43 -10.30 1.70
C VAL A 106 4.66 -11.08 1.22
N GLY A 107 5.54 -10.45 0.47
CA GLY A 107 6.63 -11.06 -0.28
C GLY A 107 6.29 -11.19 -1.75
N GLN A 108 7.18 -11.81 -2.52
CA GLN A 108 6.95 -12.13 -3.92
C GLN A 108 6.24 -13.49 -4.03
N VAL A 109 5.41 -13.64 -5.06
CA VAL A 109 4.86 -14.94 -5.41
C VAL A 109 6.02 -15.90 -5.75
N PRO A 110 6.21 -17.00 -5.01
CA PRO A 110 7.31 -17.93 -5.30
C PRO A 110 7.20 -18.52 -6.70
N PRO A 111 8.33 -18.84 -7.36
CA PRO A 111 8.31 -19.45 -8.70
C PRO A 111 7.68 -20.85 -8.67
N GLU A 112 7.25 -21.34 -9.83
CA GLU A 112 6.52 -22.62 -9.93
C GLU A 112 7.39 -23.85 -9.66
N ASP A 113 8.68 -23.74 -9.87
CA ASP A 113 9.67 -24.78 -9.57
C ASP A 113 9.99 -24.90 -8.08
N ASP A 114 9.75 -23.83 -7.28
CA ASP A 114 9.85 -23.85 -5.81
C ASP A 114 8.49 -24.23 -5.19
N ARG A 115 8.11 -25.49 -5.35
CA ARG A 115 6.78 -25.98 -4.97
C ARG A 115 6.48 -25.81 -3.49
N GLU A 116 7.41 -26.11 -2.63
CA GLU A 116 7.22 -26.04 -1.18
C GLU A 116 6.92 -24.61 -0.72
N ARG A 117 7.73 -23.63 -1.14
CA ARG A 117 7.50 -22.21 -0.81
C ARG A 117 6.22 -21.68 -1.45
N ARG A 118 5.93 -22.11 -2.70
CA ARG A 118 4.72 -21.69 -3.38
C ARG A 118 3.46 -22.21 -2.68
N GLU A 119 3.45 -23.45 -2.24
CA GLU A 119 2.36 -24.02 -1.47
C GLU A 119 2.20 -23.31 -0.11
N ALA A 120 3.28 -23.11 0.63
CA ALA A 120 3.26 -22.39 1.88
C ALA A 120 2.71 -20.96 1.70
N PHE A 121 3.17 -20.23 0.68
CA PHE A 121 2.68 -18.90 0.36
C PHE A 121 1.21 -18.91 -0.01
N THR A 122 0.78 -19.81 -0.89
CA THR A 122 -0.61 -19.95 -1.32
C THR A 122 -1.54 -20.20 -0.14
N ASN A 123 -1.18 -21.15 0.74
CA ASN A 123 -1.96 -21.48 1.93
C ASN A 123 -2.03 -20.27 2.90
N ALA A 124 -0.92 -19.54 3.09
CA ALA A 124 -0.88 -18.36 3.93
C ALA A 124 -1.77 -17.24 3.39
N ILE A 125 -1.67 -16.91 2.09
CA ILE A 125 -2.48 -15.85 1.48
C ILE A 125 -3.97 -16.24 1.44
N SER A 126 -4.31 -17.50 1.16
CA SER A 126 -5.68 -18.00 1.23
C SER A 126 -6.26 -17.85 2.64
N SER A 127 -5.49 -18.23 3.67
CA SER A 127 -5.90 -18.06 5.07
C SER A 127 -6.11 -16.59 5.43
N LEU A 128 -5.24 -15.69 4.97
CA LEU A 128 -5.39 -14.24 5.17
C LEU A 128 -6.63 -13.71 4.44
N GLY A 129 -6.87 -14.14 3.21
CA GLY A 129 -8.05 -13.77 2.43
C GLY A 129 -9.35 -14.17 3.12
N GLN A 130 -9.45 -15.41 3.61
CA GLN A 130 -10.61 -15.90 4.36
C GLN A 130 -10.86 -15.08 5.63
N ARG A 131 -9.80 -14.73 6.37
CA ARG A 131 -9.91 -13.88 7.58
C ARG A 131 -10.32 -12.46 7.23
N ALA A 132 -9.77 -11.89 6.16
CA ALA A 132 -10.15 -10.56 5.68
C ALA A 132 -11.63 -10.51 5.30
N ASP A 133 -12.12 -11.52 4.56
CA ASP A 133 -13.53 -11.67 4.22
C ASP A 133 -14.42 -11.74 5.46
N HIS A 134 -14.08 -12.59 6.41
CA HIS A 134 -14.81 -12.73 7.68
C HIS A 134 -14.88 -11.42 8.46
N ARG A 135 -13.88 -10.54 8.34
CA ARG A 135 -13.84 -9.22 8.99
C ARG A 135 -14.48 -8.11 8.17
N GLY A 136 -14.95 -8.40 6.95
CA GLY A 136 -15.53 -7.41 6.04
C GLY A 136 -14.50 -6.42 5.49
N VAL A 137 -13.24 -6.84 5.34
CA VAL A 137 -12.16 -6.03 4.78
C VAL A 137 -11.50 -6.73 3.59
N ARG A 138 -10.75 -5.96 2.80
CA ARG A 138 -9.90 -6.49 1.73
C ARG A 138 -8.43 -6.36 2.10
N LEU A 139 -7.66 -7.39 1.80
CA LEU A 139 -6.21 -7.38 1.90
C LEU A 139 -5.62 -7.03 0.52
N ALA A 140 -5.01 -5.86 0.39
CA ALA A 140 -4.28 -5.47 -0.80
C ALA A 140 -2.79 -5.82 -0.64
N LEU A 141 -2.31 -6.70 -1.52
CA LEU A 141 -0.92 -7.10 -1.58
C LEU A 141 -0.12 -5.97 -2.24
N GLU A 142 0.85 -5.38 -1.52
CA GLU A 142 1.69 -4.31 -2.06
C GLU A 142 2.65 -4.89 -3.10
N THR A 143 2.65 -4.31 -4.31
CA THR A 143 3.57 -4.69 -5.38
C THR A 143 5.02 -4.46 -4.96
N GLY A 144 5.88 -5.34 -5.41
CA GLY A 144 7.30 -5.30 -5.11
C GLY A 144 8.16 -5.31 -6.36
N SER A 145 9.06 -6.28 -6.48
CA SER A 145 9.99 -6.45 -7.61
C SER A 145 9.56 -7.59 -8.53
N GLU A 146 8.26 -7.81 -8.70
CA GLU A 146 7.70 -8.82 -9.62
C GLU A 146 6.76 -8.19 -10.63
N PRO A 147 6.67 -8.74 -11.87
CA PRO A 147 5.74 -8.26 -12.88
C PRO A 147 4.29 -8.33 -12.39
N GLY A 148 3.46 -7.36 -12.79
CA GLY A 148 2.04 -7.31 -12.45
C GLY A 148 1.30 -8.56 -12.90
N GLN A 149 1.62 -9.08 -14.08
CA GLN A 149 1.03 -10.33 -14.60
C GLN A 149 1.25 -11.54 -13.67
N ARG A 150 2.40 -11.62 -13.00
CA ARG A 150 2.67 -12.73 -12.07
C ARG A 150 1.77 -12.66 -10.84
N LEU A 151 1.65 -11.48 -10.25
CA LEU A 151 0.74 -11.26 -9.12
C LEU A 151 -0.71 -11.45 -9.56
N LYS A 152 -1.09 -10.96 -10.75
CA LYS A 152 -2.44 -11.18 -11.31
C LYS A 152 -2.77 -12.64 -11.44
N THR A 153 -1.91 -13.43 -12.09
CA THR A 153 -2.13 -14.87 -12.27
C THR A 153 -2.31 -15.58 -10.93
N PHE A 154 -1.54 -15.19 -9.92
CA PHE A 154 -1.68 -15.72 -8.57
C PHE A 154 -3.04 -15.35 -7.95
N LEU A 155 -3.44 -14.08 -8.01
CA LEU A 155 -4.73 -13.62 -7.47
C LEU A 155 -5.91 -14.29 -8.20
N ASP A 156 -5.84 -14.42 -9.54
CA ASP A 156 -6.84 -15.12 -10.34
C ASP A 156 -6.97 -16.60 -9.91
N SER A 157 -5.87 -17.24 -9.55
CA SER A 157 -5.88 -18.65 -9.10
C SER A 157 -6.54 -18.85 -7.75
N LEU A 158 -6.56 -17.82 -6.89
CA LEU A 158 -7.23 -17.87 -5.60
C LEU A 158 -8.70 -17.48 -5.67
N ASP A 159 -9.08 -16.65 -6.63
CA ASP A 159 -10.45 -16.16 -6.89
C ASP A 159 -11.18 -15.69 -5.62
N MET A 160 -10.50 -14.84 -4.82
CA MET A 160 -11.02 -14.34 -3.54
C MET A 160 -11.30 -12.85 -3.62
N VAL A 161 -12.55 -12.41 -3.46
CA VAL A 161 -12.97 -10.99 -3.50
C VAL A 161 -12.36 -10.16 -2.37
N SER A 162 -11.93 -10.81 -1.28
CA SER A 162 -11.26 -10.19 -0.15
C SER A 162 -9.76 -9.92 -0.40
N LEU A 163 -9.21 -10.38 -1.51
CA LEU A 163 -7.85 -10.05 -1.94
C LEU A 163 -7.86 -8.92 -2.97
N ALA A 164 -6.77 -8.19 -3.03
CA ALA A 164 -6.55 -7.09 -3.96
C ALA A 164 -5.06 -6.84 -4.16
N ALA A 165 -4.72 -5.90 -5.04
CA ALA A 165 -3.37 -5.39 -5.22
C ALA A 165 -3.29 -3.91 -4.81
N SER A 166 -2.13 -3.51 -4.30
CA SER A 166 -1.75 -2.13 -4.07
C SER A 166 -0.52 -1.81 -4.92
N ILE A 167 -0.66 -0.87 -5.86
CA ILE A 167 0.43 -0.46 -6.73
C ILE A 167 1.37 0.47 -5.99
N ASP A 168 2.65 0.09 -5.91
CA ASP A 168 3.76 0.93 -5.43
C ASP A 168 4.75 1.19 -6.59
N PRO A 169 4.59 2.29 -7.34
CA PRO A 169 5.46 2.57 -8.49
C PRO A 169 6.93 2.66 -8.12
N ALA A 170 7.24 3.23 -6.96
CA ALA A 170 8.62 3.36 -6.51
C ALA A 170 9.29 2.00 -6.26
N SER A 171 8.56 1.04 -5.70
CA SER A 171 9.06 -0.33 -5.49
C SER A 171 9.22 -1.08 -6.80
N LEU A 172 8.27 -0.94 -7.72
CA LEU A 172 8.34 -1.54 -9.06
C LEU A 172 9.55 -1.02 -9.83
N LEU A 173 9.74 0.31 -9.89
CA LEU A 173 10.89 0.93 -10.57
C LEU A 173 12.23 0.46 -9.97
N ARG A 174 12.34 0.38 -8.65
CA ARG A 174 13.53 -0.19 -8.01
C ARG A 174 13.78 -1.65 -8.38
N GLY A 175 12.71 -2.39 -8.64
CA GLY A 175 12.75 -3.78 -9.12
C GLY A 175 13.01 -3.93 -10.62
N GLY A 176 13.08 -2.82 -11.39
CA GLY A 176 13.22 -2.85 -12.85
C GLY A 176 11.92 -3.20 -13.57
N ILE A 177 10.77 -3.00 -12.93
CA ILE A 177 9.44 -3.27 -13.48
C ILE A 177 8.76 -1.93 -13.84
N ASP A 178 8.15 -1.88 -15.01
CA ASP A 178 7.36 -0.73 -15.45
C ASP A 178 6.03 -0.65 -14.68
N PRO A 179 5.80 0.42 -13.87
CA PRO A 179 4.58 0.57 -13.11
C PRO A 179 3.33 0.76 -13.97
N VAL A 180 3.48 1.34 -15.16
CA VAL A 180 2.37 1.56 -16.11
C VAL A 180 1.88 0.21 -16.63
N ALA A 181 2.80 -0.62 -17.12
CA ALA A 181 2.48 -1.96 -17.56
C ALA A 181 1.90 -2.82 -16.42
N ALA A 182 2.52 -2.78 -15.23
CA ALA A 182 2.04 -3.53 -14.06
C ALA A 182 0.62 -3.11 -13.64
N SER A 183 0.28 -1.81 -13.74
CA SER A 183 -1.07 -1.33 -13.45
C SER A 183 -2.10 -1.89 -14.42
N ARG A 184 -1.81 -1.85 -15.73
CA ARG A 184 -2.68 -2.43 -16.76
C ARG A 184 -2.84 -3.94 -16.62
N GLU A 185 -1.74 -4.64 -16.33
CA GLU A 185 -1.74 -6.10 -16.11
C GLU A 185 -2.63 -6.51 -14.93
N LEU A 186 -2.52 -5.81 -13.80
CA LEU A 186 -3.32 -6.10 -12.59
C LEU A 186 -4.80 -5.74 -12.76
N GLY A 187 -5.11 -4.72 -13.54
CA GLY A 187 -6.49 -4.38 -13.89
C GLY A 187 -7.36 -4.14 -12.65
N THR A 188 -8.52 -4.79 -12.60
CA THR A 188 -9.52 -4.63 -11.54
C THR A 188 -9.08 -5.13 -10.16
N TRP A 189 -7.96 -5.85 -10.07
CA TRP A 189 -7.38 -6.22 -8.77
C TRP A 189 -6.84 -5.01 -8.00
N VAL A 190 -6.52 -3.89 -8.67
CA VAL A 190 -5.98 -2.69 -8.02
C VAL A 190 -7.02 -2.04 -7.14
N ALA A 191 -6.82 -2.08 -5.82
CA ALA A 191 -7.66 -1.42 -4.82
C ALA A 191 -6.99 -0.20 -4.17
N HIS A 192 -5.69 -0.05 -4.35
CA HIS A 192 -4.91 1.07 -3.82
C HIS A 192 -3.74 1.40 -4.75
N ALA A 193 -3.38 2.69 -4.83
CA ALA A 193 -2.24 3.15 -5.60
C ALA A 193 -1.45 4.22 -4.82
N TYR A 194 -0.13 4.06 -4.81
CA TYR A 194 0.76 5.10 -4.29
C TYR A 194 1.12 6.12 -5.37
N ALA A 195 1.28 7.36 -4.93
CA ALA A 195 1.90 8.44 -5.69
C ALA A 195 3.37 8.53 -5.29
N GLY A 196 4.20 7.66 -5.87
CA GLY A 196 5.63 7.57 -5.58
C GLY A 196 6.45 7.38 -6.84
N ASP A 197 7.67 7.89 -6.82
CA ASP A 197 8.66 7.67 -7.86
C ASP A 197 9.94 7.13 -7.19
N ALA A 198 10.74 6.41 -7.91
CA ALA A 198 12.07 6.04 -7.45
C ALA A 198 12.91 7.32 -7.32
N THR A 199 12.87 7.96 -6.15
CA THR A 199 13.79 9.02 -5.84
C THR A 199 15.17 8.41 -5.71
N GLY A 200 16.11 8.84 -6.55
CA GLY A 200 17.51 8.56 -6.29
C GLY A 200 17.84 9.19 -4.96
N SER A 201 18.20 8.39 -3.95
CA SER A 201 18.96 8.94 -2.84
C SER A 201 20.13 9.70 -3.47
N ALA A 202 20.32 10.97 -3.08
CA ALA A 202 21.44 11.82 -3.50
C ALA A 202 22.81 11.28 -3.01
N GLY A 203 22.90 10.02 -2.71
CA GLY A 203 24.06 9.22 -2.38
C GLY A 203 23.94 7.91 -3.11
N GLY A 204 24.40 7.91 -4.38
CA GLY A 204 24.77 6.72 -5.13
C GLY A 204 23.96 5.46 -4.79
N ALA A 205 22.73 5.36 -5.26
CA ALA A 205 22.12 4.04 -5.35
C ALA A 205 23.08 3.19 -6.17
N ALA A 206 23.71 2.23 -5.51
CA ALA A 206 24.50 1.24 -6.23
C ALA A 206 23.61 0.71 -7.37
N PRO A 207 24.08 0.70 -8.60
CA PRO A 207 23.31 0.13 -9.67
C PRO A 207 22.85 -1.23 -9.22
N ASN A 208 21.55 -1.52 -9.35
CA ASN A 208 21.01 -2.84 -9.09
C ASN A 208 22.01 -3.84 -9.72
N PRO A 209 22.57 -4.81 -8.96
CA PRO A 209 23.58 -5.73 -9.47
C PRO A 209 23.15 -6.49 -10.74
N ARG A 210 21.86 -6.44 -11.06
CA ARG A 210 21.27 -7.00 -12.28
C ARG A 210 21.10 -5.97 -13.41
N GLY A 211 21.51 -4.70 -13.21
CA GLY A 211 21.47 -3.67 -14.26
C GLY A 211 20.08 -3.26 -14.76
N LEU A 212 19.01 -3.62 -14.04
CA LEU A 212 17.63 -3.48 -14.47
C LEU A 212 16.83 -2.38 -13.73
N GLY A 213 17.49 -1.48 -13.00
CA GLY A 213 16.80 -0.39 -12.30
C GLY A 213 16.52 0.80 -13.21
N PHE A 214 15.36 1.41 -13.06
CA PHE A 214 15.06 2.70 -13.69
C PHE A 214 15.73 3.84 -12.89
N PRO A 215 16.18 4.92 -13.58
CA PRO A 215 16.74 6.08 -12.91
C PRO A 215 15.67 6.80 -12.06
N ALA A 216 16.11 7.63 -11.11
CA ALA A 216 15.22 8.52 -10.37
C ALA A 216 14.44 9.44 -11.32
N GLY A 217 13.16 9.65 -11.06
CA GLY A 217 12.28 10.43 -11.94
C GLY A 217 11.82 9.68 -13.19
N ALA A 218 11.97 8.35 -13.22
CA ALA A 218 11.61 7.52 -14.36
C ALA A 218 10.11 7.28 -14.51
N LEU A 219 9.28 7.62 -13.53
CA LEU A 219 7.84 7.44 -13.64
C LEU A 219 7.26 8.45 -14.63
N ASP A 220 6.71 7.95 -15.73
CA ASP A 220 5.81 8.73 -16.57
C ASP A 220 4.46 8.89 -15.88
N TRP A 221 4.27 10.06 -15.29
CA TRP A 221 3.08 10.35 -14.50
C TRP A 221 1.79 10.39 -15.33
N GLU A 222 1.88 10.88 -16.57
CA GLU A 222 0.72 10.96 -17.46
C GLU A 222 0.26 9.55 -17.87
N GLU A 223 1.19 8.71 -18.27
CA GLU A 223 0.92 7.32 -18.60
C GLU A 223 0.46 6.51 -17.38
N TYR A 224 1.05 6.74 -16.21
CA TYR A 224 0.65 6.06 -14.98
C TYR A 224 -0.78 6.41 -14.57
N LEU A 225 -1.13 7.71 -14.58
CA LEU A 225 -2.48 8.15 -14.29
C LEU A 225 -3.47 7.64 -15.34
N GLY A 226 -3.10 7.67 -16.62
CA GLY A 226 -3.85 7.10 -17.72
C GLY A 226 -4.15 5.61 -17.52
N ALA A 227 -3.14 4.83 -17.16
CA ALA A 227 -3.30 3.40 -16.87
C ALA A 227 -4.25 3.14 -15.70
N LEU A 228 -4.19 3.94 -14.64
CA LEU A 228 -5.14 3.84 -13.52
C LEU A 228 -6.58 4.19 -13.96
N GLU A 229 -6.76 5.19 -14.82
CA GLU A 229 -8.07 5.51 -15.39
C GLU A 229 -8.61 4.37 -16.28
N GLU A 230 -7.77 3.81 -17.15
CA GLU A 230 -8.10 2.69 -18.05
C GLU A 230 -8.63 1.47 -17.30
N ILE A 231 -8.01 1.12 -16.17
CA ILE A 231 -8.46 -0.01 -15.33
C ILE A 231 -9.65 0.34 -14.44
N GLY A 232 -10.17 1.56 -14.51
CA GLY A 232 -11.31 2.01 -13.73
C GLY A 232 -11.00 2.33 -12.27
N TYR A 233 -9.74 2.53 -11.88
CA TYR A 233 -9.38 2.90 -10.52
C TYR A 233 -9.96 4.28 -10.17
N ARG A 234 -10.60 4.37 -8.99
CA ARG A 234 -11.26 5.59 -8.49
C ARG A 234 -10.84 5.95 -7.07
N GLY A 235 -9.86 5.22 -6.53
CA GLY A 235 -9.37 5.41 -5.17
C GLY A 235 -8.45 6.62 -5.02
N PHE A 236 -7.87 6.70 -3.84
CA PHE A 236 -6.88 7.73 -3.51
C PHE A 236 -5.53 7.43 -4.17
N LEU A 237 -4.81 8.50 -4.52
CA LEU A 237 -3.38 8.44 -4.76
C LEU A 237 -2.66 8.80 -3.46
N THR A 238 -2.06 7.81 -2.81
CA THR A 238 -1.42 7.99 -1.51
C THR A 238 0.04 8.38 -1.68
N VAL A 239 0.39 9.58 -1.23
CA VAL A 239 1.78 10.00 -1.15
C VAL A 239 2.45 9.25 0.00
N TRP A 240 3.55 8.57 -0.28
CA TRP A 240 4.42 7.97 0.71
C TRP A 240 5.74 8.75 0.72
N PRO A 241 5.97 9.62 1.71
CA PRO A 241 7.20 10.37 1.79
C PRO A 241 8.39 9.44 2.03
N ASP A 242 9.51 9.73 1.36
CA ASP A 242 10.78 9.11 1.73
C ASP A 242 11.19 9.60 3.13
N PRO A 243 11.73 8.74 4.01
CA PRO A 243 12.19 9.17 5.34
C PRO A 243 13.24 10.30 5.33
N SER A 244 13.95 10.48 4.22
CA SER A 244 14.93 11.56 4.04
C SER A 244 14.32 12.87 3.52
N GLU A 245 13.06 12.86 3.10
CA GLU A 245 12.36 14.03 2.56
C GLU A 245 11.39 14.64 3.59
N ASP A 246 11.23 15.97 3.57
CA ASP A 246 10.13 16.60 4.30
C ASP A 246 8.78 16.20 3.65
N PRO A 247 7.87 15.54 4.39
CA PRO A 247 6.57 15.12 3.87
C PRO A 247 5.77 16.26 3.24
N ARG A 248 5.94 17.49 3.74
CA ARG A 248 5.26 18.70 3.23
C ARG A 248 5.71 19.04 1.82
N VAL A 249 7.02 19.02 1.60
CA VAL A 249 7.62 19.32 0.29
C VAL A 249 7.15 18.27 -0.72
N ARG A 250 7.23 16.99 -0.36
CA ARG A 250 6.80 15.89 -1.25
C ARG A 250 5.32 16.00 -1.61
N PHE A 251 4.45 16.16 -0.60
CA PHE A 251 3.01 16.26 -0.82
C PHE A 251 2.66 17.47 -1.69
N THR A 252 3.22 18.66 -1.37
CA THR A 252 2.93 19.88 -2.11
C THR A 252 3.39 19.79 -3.56
N THR A 253 4.57 19.21 -3.81
CA THR A 253 5.11 19.01 -5.17
C THR A 253 4.19 18.14 -6.01
N LEU A 254 3.72 17.02 -5.44
CA LEU A 254 2.80 16.12 -6.14
C LEU A 254 1.41 16.74 -6.32
N ALA A 255 0.90 17.45 -5.32
CA ALA A 255 -0.37 18.16 -5.43
C ALA A 255 -0.36 19.22 -6.54
N LEU A 256 0.74 19.96 -6.69
CA LEU A 256 0.93 20.92 -7.78
C LEU A 256 1.06 20.23 -9.13
N ARG A 257 1.78 19.11 -9.20
CA ARG A 257 1.90 18.31 -10.42
C ARG A 257 0.53 17.82 -10.89
N PHE A 258 -0.26 17.23 -10.01
CA PHE A 258 -1.58 16.66 -10.38
C PHE A 258 -2.61 17.72 -10.76
N LYS A 259 -2.48 18.96 -10.29
CA LYS A 259 -3.30 20.09 -10.78
C LYS A 259 -3.07 20.40 -12.26
N ARG A 260 -1.93 20.00 -12.84
CA ARG A 260 -1.63 20.22 -14.26
C ARG A 260 -2.25 19.17 -15.17
N PHE A 261 -2.60 18.00 -14.62
CA PHE A 261 -3.26 16.92 -15.36
C PHE A 261 -4.80 16.94 -15.21
N GLY A 262 -5.36 17.88 -14.48
CA GLY A 262 -6.79 18.11 -14.27
C GLY A 262 -7.18 19.51 -14.62
#